data_f6b833b9215828d5d294d47e701965da
#
_entry.id   f6b833b9215828d5d294d47e701965da
#
_cell.length_a   1.000
_cell.length_b   1.000
_cell.length_c   1.000
_cell.angle_alpha   90.00
_cell.angle_beta   90.00
_cell.angle_gamma   90.00
#
_symmetry.space_group_name_H-M   'P 1'
#
loop_
_entity.id
_entity.type
_entity.pdbx_description
1 polymer ?
#
loop_
_entity_poly.entity_id
_entity_poly.type
_entity_poly.pdbx_seq_one_letter_code
_entity_poly.pdbx_strand_id
1 'polypeptide(L)'
;MGNVAMTHRQWAVINALVLINILIWGGVCSLLIARSFPIPPAVMVSAAGPVEPTAIVTMPQSTALATPPPPANTPLPPASPTPTPLPSPTPIPPEPQPSTPEATPTPVPPLDLPPDAVNILLLGTDTRQGLTSWRTDTIILVAVNPAQKTAGLLSIPRDLWVYTPGHGHRRINTVDCLGERIGYPGGGPALLNETLRYNLGVSFQHFIRVDLQGFVRIVDTLGGLDVDVDQTIPYDSYTGLALTPGIYHMDGELALKYVRSRMTTSDFDRSRRQQKVLKIIWQQGLRLNLVPRIPELWGTLGDAFQTDLQLEDVVALAQIASQIKPQYVKSRLIEGEMVTGWTTPKGAMVLLPNHDRIRQALISLYAPPDESLKWLAEEAAKVEILNGTGVPERAALAAARLRWEGIQVITVGFADRADYEHTVIINYSNKVYTPARLAAVLGVPPENIRQETDPTSQVDIRVILGRDYHPSH
;
A
#
# COMPACT_ATOMS: atom_id res chain seq x y z
N MET A 1 39.52 10.75 -19.92
CA MET A 1 39.86 10.26 -18.58
C MET A 1 39.07 8.98 -18.39
N GLY A 2 39.76 7.84 -18.36
CA GLY A 2 39.13 6.52 -18.44
C GLY A 2 38.39 6.18 -17.13
N ASN A 3 37.12 5.82 -17.24
CA ASN A 3 36.37 5.16 -16.17
C ASN A 3 37.02 3.78 -15.91
N VAL A 4 37.71 3.63 -14.81
CA VAL A 4 38.19 2.34 -14.31
C VAL A 4 37.00 1.64 -13.69
N ALA A 5 36.38 0.73 -14.44
CA ALA A 5 35.37 -0.17 -13.88
C ALA A 5 36.03 -1.05 -12.82
N MET A 6 35.53 -1.00 -11.60
CA MET A 6 36.01 -1.83 -10.49
C MET A 6 35.76 -3.31 -10.80
N THR A 7 36.76 -4.15 -10.56
CA THR A 7 36.67 -5.58 -10.79
C THR A 7 35.83 -6.27 -9.71
N HIS A 8 35.22 -7.42 -10.04
CA HIS A 8 34.46 -8.24 -9.09
C HIS A 8 35.22 -8.54 -7.77
N ARG A 9 36.55 -8.64 -7.81
CA ARG A 9 37.37 -8.83 -6.61
C ARG A 9 37.46 -7.55 -5.75
N GLN A 10 37.49 -6.37 -6.34
CA GLN A 10 37.48 -5.10 -5.60
C GLN A 10 36.12 -4.87 -4.94
N TRP A 11 35.03 -5.21 -5.62
CA TRP A 11 33.68 -5.21 -5.05
C TRP A 11 33.56 -6.20 -3.88
N ALA A 12 34.08 -7.42 -4.01
CA ALA A 12 34.07 -8.40 -2.92
C ALA A 12 34.83 -7.95 -1.67
N VAL A 13 35.95 -7.23 -1.83
CA VAL A 13 36.73 -6.69 -0.70
C VAL A 13 35.98 -5.53 -0.02
N ILE A 14 35.35 -4.64 -0.77
CA ILE A 14 34.54 -3.54 -0.22
C ILE A 14 33.35 -4.11 0.53
N ASN A 15 32.66 -5.09 -0.02
CA ASN A 15 31.54 -5.74 0.65
C ASN A 15 31.96 -6.50 1.92
N ALA A 16 33.11 -7.15 1.94
CA ALA A 16 33.65 -7.79 3.15
C ALA A 16 34.01 -6.78 4.24
N LEU A 17 34.57 -5.61 3.89
CA LEU A 17 34.87 -4.54 4.84
C LEU A 17 33.59 -3.89 5.40
N VAL A 18 32.56 -3.74 4.60
CA VAL A 18 31.23 -3.27 5.04
C VAL A 18 30.60 -4.27 6.00
N LEU A 19 30.65 -5.57 5.70
CA LEU A 19 30.16 -6.65 6.59
C LEU A 19 30.88 -6.66 7.94
N ILE A 20 32.20 -6.47 7.98
CA ILE A 20 33.01 -6.41 9.21
C ILE A 20 32.62 -5.19 10.06
N ASN A 21 32.42 -4.02 9.45
CA ASN A 21 31.92 -2.83 10.17
C ASN A 21 30.52 -3.05 10.74
N ILE A 22 29.63 -3.68 10.00
CA ILE A 22 28.26 -4.02 10.42
C ILE A 22 28.27 -4.94 11.65
N LEU A 23 29.13 -5.96 11.67
CA LEU A 23 29.27 -6.89 12.81
C LEU A 23 29.83 -6.23 14.07
N ILE A 24 30.78 -5.30 13.94
CA ILE A 24 31.41 -4.60 15.08
C ILE A 24 30.44 -3.62 15.74
N TRP A 25 29.71 -2.81 14.95
CA TRP A 25 28.77 -1.81 15.49
C TRP A 25 27.44 -2.39 15.96
N GLY A 26 26.94 -3.45 15.37
CA GLY A 26 25.72 -4.16 15.80
C GLY A 26 25.86 -4.79 17.19
N GLY A 27 27.02 -5.37 17.50
CA GLY A 27 27.31 -5.95 18.82
C GLY A 27 27.42 -4.91 19.95
N VAL A 28 27.97 -3.75 19.66
CA VAL A 28 28.16 -2.67 20.67
C VAL A 28 26.82 -1.98 21.00
N CYS A 29 25.96 -1.73 20.02
CA CYS A 29 24.64 -1.12 20.27
C CYS A 29 23.69 -2.02 21.06
N SER A 30 23.69 -3.34 20.82
CA SER A 30 22.85 -4.28 21.59
C SER A 30 23.22 -4.31 23.07
N LEU A 31 24.51 -4.16 23.43
CA LEU A 31 24.99 -4.11 24.82
C LEU A 31 24.64 -2.78 25.53
N LEU A 32 24.56 -1.67 24.80
CA LEU A 32 24.23 -0.34 25.37
C LEU A 32 22.71 -0.18 25.61
N ILE A 33 21.87 -0.75 24.74
CA ILE A 33 20.40 -0.67 24.89
C ILE A 33 19.92 -1.54 26.06
N ALA A 34 20.54 -2.71 26.31
CA ALA A 34 20.20 -3.56 27.45
C ALA A 34 20.50 -2.92 28.82
N ARG A 35 21.32 -1.86 28.88
CA ARG A 35 21.70 -1.13 30.11
C ARG A 35 20.89 0.14 30.39
N SER A 36 20.08 0.61 29.45
CA SER A 36 19.49 1.97 29.53
C SER A 36 18.01 2.04 29.88
N PHE A 37 17.30 0.93 30.02
CA PHE A 37 15.89 0.93 30.42
C PHE A 37 15.63 -0.03 31.59
N PRO A 38 15.53 0.49 32.85
CA PRO A 38 14.96 -0.31 33.92
C PRO A 38 13.44 -0.50 33.67
N ILE A 39 13.01 -1.76 33.62
CA ILE A 39 11.59 -2.14 33.54
C ILE A 39 10.90 -1.63 34.83
N PRO A 40 9.86 -0.78 34.77
CA PRO A 40 9.08 -0.42 35.96
C PRO A 40 8.33 -1.65 36.47
N PRO A 41 8.17 -1.84 37.80
CA PRO A 41 7.48 -2.97 38.36
C PRO A 41 6.00 -2.94 37.97
N ALA A 42 5.49 -4.09 37.55
CA ALA A 42 4.09 -4.31 37.22
C ALA A 42 3.19 -3.93 38.40
N VAL A 43 2.31 -2.96 38.20
CA VAL A 43 1.23 -2.65 39.14
C VAL A 43 0.23 -3.80 39.07
N MET A 44 0.17 -4.60 40.14
CA MET A 44 -0.88 -5.59 40.33
C MET A 44 -2.21 -4.86 40.56
N VAL A 45 -3.09 -4.90 39.58
CA VAL A 45 -4.50 -4.53 39.78
C VAL A 45 -5.16 -5.71 40.45
N SER A 46 -5.58 -5.46 41.71
CA SER A 46 -6.31 -6.41 42.54
C SER A 46 -7.62 -6.81 41.86
N ALA A 47 -7.83 -8.13 41.75
CA ALA A 47 -9.06 -8.70 41.23
C ALA A 47 -10.25 -8.33 42.12
N ALA A 48 -11.23 -7.61 41.58
CA ALA A 48 -12.55 -7.45 42.18
C ALA A 48 -13.30 -8.80 42.12
N GLY A 49 -13.97 -9.13 43.19
CA GLY A 49 -14.63 -10.40 43.43
C GLY A 49 -15.79 -10.76 42.51
N PRO A 50 -16.35 -11.96 42.63
CA PRO A 50 -17.26 -12.57 41.65
C PRO A 50 -18.60 -11.81 41.60
N VAL A 51 -18.99 -11.38 40.42
CA VAL A 51 -20.33 -10.84 40.12
C VAL A 51 -21.24 -12.05 39.88
N GLU A 52 -22.33 -12.14 40.68
CA GLU A 52 -23.41 -13.11 40.51
C GLU A 52 -24.06 -12.99 39.10
N PRO A 53 -24.51 -14.08 38.48
CA PRO A 53 -25.15 -14.03 37.16
C PRO A 53 -26.56 -13.47 37.29
N THR A 54 -26.81 -12.30 36.75
CA THR A 54 -28.13 -11.70 36.58
C THR A 54 -28.95 -12.51 35.58
N ALA A 55 -30.19 -12.82 35.96
CA ALA A 55 -31.18 -13.64 35.30
C ALA A 55 -31.33 -13.34 33.81
N ILE A 56 -31.34 -14.44 32.99
CA ILE A 56 -31.72 -14.42 31.59
C ILE A 56 -33.21 -14.07 31.47
N VAL A 57 -33.48 -12.91 30.91
CA VAL A 57 -34.85 -12.51 30.50
C VAL A 57 -35.15 -13.26 29.20
N THR A 58 -36.01 -14.26 29.33
CA THR A 58 -36.55 -15.04 28.20
C THR A 58 -37.51 -14.15 27.39
N MET A 59 -37.19 -13.86 26.17
CA MET A 59 -38.12 -13.23 25.20
C MET A 59 -39.22 -14.21 24.81
N PRO A 60 -40.47 -13.80 24.72
CA PRO A 60 -41.57 -14.70 24.33
C PRO A 60 -41.44 -15.09 22.84
N GLN A 61 -41.59 -16.39 22.58
CA GLN A 61 -41.68 -16.94 21.24
C GLN A 61 -42.86 -16.34 20.48
N SER A 62 -42.55 -15.79 19.29
CA SER A 62 -43.55 -15.36 18.32
C SER A 62 -44.29 -16.57 17.79
N THR A 63 -45.58 -16.60 18.02
CA THR A 63 -46.51 -17.63 17.52
C THR A 63 -46.55 -17.58 15.98
N ALA A 64 -46.13 -18.67 15.34
CA ALA A 64 -46.24 -18.81 13.91
C ALA A 64 -47.71 -18.80 13.45
N LEU A 65 -48.08 -17.84 12.63
CA LEU A 65 -49.35 -17.74 11.96
C LEU A 65 -49.44 -18.85 10.91
N ALA A 66 -50.45 -19.75 11.05
CA ALA A 66 -50.67 -20.86 10.14
C ALA A 66 -51.02 -20.37 8.74
N THR A 67 -50.31 -20.85 7.74
CA THR A 67 -50.59 -20.65 6.32
C THR A 67 -51.85 -21.44 5.94
N PRO A 68 -52.84 -20.85 5.25
CA PRO A 68 -54.04 -21.61 4.78
C PRO A 68 -53.64 -22.62 3.67
N PRO A 69 -54.32 -23.77 3.58
CA PRO A 69 -54.02 -24.77 2.58
C PRO A 69 -54.43 -24.28 1.15
N PRO A 70 -53.71 -24.74 0.12
CA PRO A 70 -54.03 -24.37 -1.28
C PRO A 70 -55.38 -24.96 -1.71
N PRO A 71 -56.12 -24.28 -2.62
CA PRO A 71 -57.41 -24.77 -3.10
C PRO A 71 -57.26 -26.05 -3.94
N ALA A 72 -58.20 -26.97 -3.76
CA ALA A 72 -58.25 -28.25 -4.45
C ALA A 72 -58.36 -28.05 -5.97
N ASN A 73 -57.52 -28.77 -6.73
CA ASN A 73 -57.54 -28.81 -8.19
C ASN A 73 -58.82 -29.49 -8.68
N THR A 74 -59.67 -28.76 -9.37
CA THR A 74 -60.75 -29.31 -10.17
C THR A 74 -60.18 -29.84 -11.50
N PRO A 75 -60.41 -31.06 -11.91
CA PRO A 75 -59.93 -31.61 -13.19
C PRO A 75 -60.55 -30.92 -14.39
N LEU A 76 -59.70 -30.39 -15.28
CA LEU A 76 -60.11 -29.89 -16.58
C LEU A 76 -60.50 -31.09 -17.52
N PRO A 77 -61.49 -30.94 -18.39
CA PRO A 77 -61.78 -31.96 -19.35
C PRO A 77 -60.72 -32.14 -20.44
N PRO A 78 -60.50 -33.31 -21.00
CA PRO A 78 -59.46 -33.60 -21.98
C PRO A 78 -59.58 -32.76 -23.22
N ALA A 79 -58.50 -32.04 -23.58
CA ALA A 79 -58.42 -31.29 -24.83
C ALA A 79 -58.29 -32.25 -26.04
N SER A 80 -59.06 -31.98 -27.10
CA SER A 80 -58.92 -32.65 -28.38
C SER A 80 -57.56 -32.51 -29.01
N PRO A 81 -56.98 -33.51 -29.66
CA PRO A 81 -55.68 -33.42 -30.28
C PRO A 81 -55.66 -32.42 -31.45
N THR A 82 -54.93 -31.36 -31.29
CA THR A 82 -54.58 -30.42 -32.35
C THR A 82 -53.53 -31.06 -33.26
N PRO A 83 -53.62 -30.99 -34.59
CA PRO A 83 -52.66 -31.58 -35.51
C PRO A 83 -51.29 -30.88 -35.30
N THR A 84 -50.25 -31.67 -35.04
CA THR A 84 -48.84 -31.22 -34.89
C THR A 84 -48.37 -30.64 -36.21
N PRO A 85 -47.95 -29.36 -36.29
CA PRO A 85 -47.30 -28.84 -37.49
C PRO A 85 -45.99 -29.54 -37.74
N LEU A 86 -45.69 -29.86 -38.99
CA LEU A 86 -44.45 -30.44 -39.49
C LEU A 86 -43.30 -29.52 -39.04
N PRO A 87 -42.17 -30.06 -38.50
CA PRO A 87 -41.05 -29.21 -38.08
C PRO A 87 -40.50 -28.47 -39.31
N SER A 88 -40.50 -27.14 -39.20
CA SER A 88 -39.82 -26.27 -40.16
C SER A 88 -38.32 -26.60 -40.14
N PRO A 89 -37.59 -26.63 -41.26
CA PRO A 89 -36.19 -26.94 -41.28
C PRO A 89 -35.43 -25.93 -40.39
N THR A 90 -34.79 -26.43 -39.37
CA THR A 90 -33.90 -25.64 -38.50
C THR A 90 -32.86 -24.97 -39.37
N PRO A 91 -32.68 -23.62 -39.32
CA PRO A 91 -31.58 -22.98 -40.06
C PRO A 91 -30.27 -23.54 -39.57
N ILE A 92 -29.46 -24.04 -40.47
CA ILE A 92 -28.08 -24.47 -40.18
C ILE A 92 -27.35 -23.25 -39.59
N PRO A 93 -26.76 -23.35 -38.38
CA PRO A 93 -25.97 -22.25 -37.81
C PRO A 93 -24.91 -21.86 -38.85
N PRO A 94 -24.68 -20.54 -39.08
CA PRO A 94 -23.59 -20.13 -39.97
C PRO A 94 -22.29 -20.73 -39.46
N GLU A 95 -21.55 -21.34 -40.37
CA GLU A 95 -20.19 -21.86 -40.10
C GLU A 95 -19.38 -20.78 -39.43
N PRO A 96 -18.64 -21.06 -38.31
CA PRO A 96 -17.91 -20.03 -37.61
C PRO A 96 -16.91 -19.43 -38.60
N GLN A 97 -17.13 -18.18 -38.99
CA GLN A 97 -16.19 -17.45 -39.83
C GLN A 97 -14.85 -17.46 -39.09
N PRO A 98 -13.74 -17.73 -39.80
CA PRO A 98 -12.39 -17.64 -39.19
C PRO A 98 -12.29 -16.26 -38.57
N SER A 99 -12.08 -16.22 -37.24
CA SER A 99 -11.89 -14.98 -36.50
C SER A 99 -10.71 -14.25 -37.16
N THR A 100 -10.97 -13.04 -37.67
CA THR A 100 -9.92 -12.16 -38.14
C THR A 100 -8.85 -12.10 -37.04
N PRO A 101 -7.56 -12.35 -37.33
CA PRO A 101 -6.53 -12.26 -36.32
C PRO A 101 -6.64 -10.89 -35.65
N GLU A 102 -6.82 -10.88 -34.34
CA GLU A 102 -6.83 -9.63 -33.56
C GLU A 102 -5.49 -8.93 -33.82
N ALA A 103 -5.53 -7.70 -34.33
CA ALA A 103 -4.33 -6.95 -34.64
C ALA A 103 -3.45 -6.85 -33.38
N THR A 104 -2.20 -7.29 -33.47
CA THR A 104 -1.23 -7.14 -32.38
C THR A 104 -1.03 -5.64 -32.09
N PRO A 105 -1.29 -5.16 -30.88
CA PRO A 105 -1.10 -3.76 -30.55
C PRO A 105 0.34 -3.32 -30.78
N THR A 106 0.55 -2.05 -31.08
CA THR A 106 1.91 -1.50 -31.17
C THR A 106 2.52 -1.34 -29.77
N PRO A 107 3.77 -1.74 -29.53
CA PRO A 107 4.43 -1.50 -28.25
C PRO A 107 4.51 -0.01 -27.90
N VAL A 108 4.33 0.32 -26.63
CA VAL A 108 4.55 1.67 -26.12
C VAL A 108 6.06 1.97 -26.17
N PRO A 109 6.49 3.16 -26.64
CA PRO A 109 7.90 3.53 -26.64
C PRO A 109 8.52 3.44 -25.24
N PRO A 110 9.76 2.92 -25.09
CA PRO A 110 10.44 2.87 -23.81
C PRO A 110 10.54 4.26 -23.15
N LEU A 111 10.55 4.25 -21.80
CA LEU A 111 10.84 5.46 -21.03
C LEU A 111 12.35 5.69 -21.01
N ASP A 112 12.74 6.95 -21.19
CA ASP A 112 14.09 7.39 -20.92
C ASP A 112 14.23 7.59 -19.40
N LEU A 113 14.92 6.65 -18.75
CA LEU A 113 15.09 6.63 -17.30
C LEU A 113 16.48 7.16 -16.92
N PRO A 114 16.64 7.74 -15.71
CA PRO A 114 17.97 8.07 -15.20
C PRO A 114 18.89 6.84 -15.24
N PRO A 115 20.15 6.98 -15.65
CA PRO A 115 21.05 5.85 -15.90
C PRO A 115 21.29 4.96 -14.65
N ASP A 116 21.24 5.56 -13.46
CA ASP A 116 21.44 4.84 -12.19
C ASP A 116 20.13 4.40 -11.54
N ALA A 117 18.99 4.59 -12.21
CA ALA A 117 17.69 4.21 -11.64
C ALA A 117 17.56 2.69 -11.54
N VAL A 118 17.15 2.21 -10.37
CA VAL A 118 16.88 0.80 -10.10
C VAL A 118 15.39 0.61 -9.90
N ASN A 119 14.80 -0.24 -10.73
CA ASN A 119 13.39 -0.61 -10.64
C ASN A 119 13.26 -2.01 -10.05
N ILE A 120 12.46 -2.12 -8.98
CA ILE A 120 12.15 -3.38 -8.31
C ILE A 120 10.65 -3.59 -8.38
N LEU A 121 10.22 -4.75 -8.87
CA LEU A 121 8.81 -5.09 -8.89
C LEU A 121 8.44 -5.90 -7.64
N LEU A 122 7.58 -5.33 -6.79
CA LEU A 122 7.03 -6.02 -5.64
C LEU A 122 5.72 -6.71 -6.04
N LEU A 123 5.64 -8.01 -5.78
CA LEU A 123 4.52 -8.88 -6.12
C LEU A 123 3.95 -9.53 -4.87
N GLY A 124 2.69 -9.22 -4.56
CA GLY A 124 1.93 -9.91 -3.51
C GLY A 124 1.02 -10.97 -4.13
N THR A 125 1.22 -12.23 -3.78
CA THR A 125 0.48 -13.37 -4.34
C THR A 125 -0.47 -14.00 -3.33
N ASP A 126 -1.58 -14.55 -3.83
CA ASP A 126 -2.51 -15.36 -3.05
C ASP A 126 -2.17 -16.88 -3.12
N THR A 127 -0.91 -17.19 -3.39
CA THR A 127 -0.41 -18.57 -3.45
C THR A 127 -0.76 -19.31 -2.17
N ARG A 128 -1.35 -20.50 -2.31
CA ARG A 128 -1.64 -21.43 -1.21
C ARG A 128 -1.01 -22.76 -1.52
N GLN A 129 -0.57 -23.47 -0.48
CA GLN A 129 -0.01 -24.82 -0.65
C GLN A 129 -0.98 -25.73 -1.42
N GLY A 130 -0.49 -26.39 -2.45
CA GLY A 130 -1.26 -27.33 -3.27
C GLY A 130 -2.06 -26.71 -4.42
N LEU A 131 -2.04 -25.40 -4.61
CA LEU A 131 -2.66 -24.78 -5.79
C LEU A 131 -1.63 -24.55 -6.90
N THR A 132 -1.97 -24.99 -8.11
CA THR A 132 -1.19 -24.76 -9.34
C THR A 132 -1.50 -23.43 -10.02
N SER A 133 -2.40 -22.65 -9.45
CA SER A 133 -2.86 -21.37 -9.98
C SER A 133 -2.99 -20.36 -8.86
N TRP A 134 -2.36 -19.21 -9.04
CA TRP A 134 -2.43 -18.06 -8.12
C TRP A 134 -2.65 -16.76 -8.90
N ARG A 135 -2.91 -15.69 -8.17
CA ARG A 135 -3.00 -14.34 -8.72
C ARG A 135 -2.05 -13.41 -7.98
N THR A 136 -1.49 -12.49 -8.74
CA THR A 136 -0.65 -11.42 -8.21
C THR A 136 -1.54 -10.21 -7.95
N ASP A 137 -2.20 -10.18 -6.80
CA ASP A 137 -3.21 -9.16 -6.48
C ASP A 137 -2.59 -7.82 -6.00
N THR A 138 -1.30 -7.81 -5.71
CA THR A 138 -0.50 -6.60 -5.42
C THR A 138 0.65 -6.54 -6.42
N ILE A 139 0.73 -5.44 -7.16
CA ILE A 139 1.80 -5.17 -8.14
C ILE A 139 2.26 -3.73 -7.91
N ILE A 140 3.45 -3.54 -7.36
CA ILE A 140 4.02 -2.23 -7.06
C ILE A 140 5.41 -2.12 -7.70
N LEU A 141 5.57 -1.17 -8.60
CA LEU A 141 6.88 -0.78 -9.11
C LEU A 141 7.52 0.19 -8.13
N VAL A 142 8.67 -0.19 -7.60
CA VAL A 142 9.53 0.67 -6.77
C VAL A 142 10.66 1.18 -7.65
N ALA A 143 10.65 2.49 -7.90
CA ALA A 143 11.66 3.19 -8.69
C ALA A 143 12.62 3.90 -7.72
N VAL A 144 13.87 3.48 -7.64
CA VAL A 144 14.90 4.10 -6.79
C VAL A 144 15.83 4.91 -7.66
N ASN A 145 16.06 6.16 -7.30
CA ASN A 145 17.09 7.01 -7.91
C ASN A 145 18.20 7.30 -6.89
N PRO A 146 19.31 6.55 -6.92
CA PRO A 146 20.39 6.71 -5.96
C PRO A 146 21.04 8.08 -6.01
N ALA A 147 21.24 8.63 -7.20
CA ALA A 147 21.89 9.93 -7.41
C ALA A 147 21.12 11.09 -6.75
N GLN A 148 19.79 11.03 -6.79
CA GLN A 148 18.91 12.04 -6.20
C GLN A 148 18.42 11.70 -4.79
N LYS A 149 18.70 10.49 -4.30
CA LYS A 149 18.20 9.96 -3.03
C LYS A 149 16.68 10.05 -2.93
N THR A 150 15.99 9.61 -4.00
CA THR A 150 14.54 9.60 -4.09
C THR A 150 14.05 8.18 -4.39
N ALA A 151 12.80 7.91 -4.03
CA ALA A 151 12.09 6.72 -4.47
C ALA A 151 10.69 7.05 -4.96
N GLY A 152 10.19 6.24 -5.87
CA GLY A 152 8.82 6.30 -6.36
C GLY A 152 8.12 4.94 -6.19
N LEU A 153 6.87 4.95 -5.76
CA LEU A 153 6.01 3.78 -5.68
C LEU A 153 4.87 3.96 -6.68
N LEU A 154 4.72 3.03 -7.62
CA LEU A 154 3.57 3.00 -8.53
C LEU A 154 2.80 1.69 -8.33
N SER A 155 1.57 1.79 -7.82
CA SER A 155 0.67 0.64 -7.80
C SER A 155 0.01 0.46 -9.16
N ILE A 156 0.12 -0.76 -9.69
CA ILE A 156 -0.49 -1.18 -10.95
C ILE A 156 -1.73 -2.01 -10.59
N PRO A 157 -2.93 -1.58 -11.02
CA PRO A 157 -4.16 -2.29 -10.67
C PRO A 157 -4.17 -3.70 -11.28
N ARG A 158 -4.54 -4.69 -10.49
CA ARG A 158 -4.52 -6.11 -10.85
C ARG A 158 -5.40 -6.46 -12.06
N ASP A 159 -6.45 -5.66 -12.28
CA ASP A 159 -7.41 -5.84 -13.38
C ASP A 159 -7.03 -5.05 -14.64
N LEU A 160 -5.82 -4.46 -14.70
CA LEU A 160 -5.32 -3.78 -15.89
C LEU A 160 -5.27 -4.76 -17.06
N TRP A 161 -5.92 -4.38 -18.18
CA TRP A 161 -6.01 -5.20 -19.40
C TRP A 161 -4.79 -4.94 -20.26
N VAL A 162 -3.94 -5.92 -20.39
CA VAL A 162 -2.64 -5.79 -21.07
C VAL A 162 -2.49 -6.83 -22.16
N TYR A 163 -1.79 -6.49 -23.20
CA TYR A 163 -1.30 -7.45 -24.19
C TYR A 163 -0.03 -8.13 -23.67
N THR A 164 -0.09 -9.44 -23.51
CA THR A 164 1.07 -10.26 -23.14
C THR A 164 1.70 -10.81 -24.44
N PRO A 165 2.93 -10.43 -24.80
CA PRO A 165 3.56 -10.82 -26.05
C PRO A 165 3.52 -12.34 -26.29
N GLY A 166 3.05 -12.76 -27.46
CA GLY A 166 2.84 -14.16 -27.82
C GLY A 166 1.66 -14.86 -27.14
N HIS A 167 0.94 -14.21 -26.22
CA HIS A 167 -0.10 -14.85 -25.40
C HIS A 167 -1.42 -14.07 -25.37
N GLY A 168 -1.57 -12.97 -26.12
CA GLY A 168 -2.79 -12.18 -26.25
C GLY A 168 -3.15 -11.35 -25.03
N HIS A 169 -4.36 -10.76 -25.03
CA HIS A 169 -4.82 -9.89 -23.95
C HIS A 169 -5.30 -10.65 -22.73
N ARG A 170 -4.95 -10.11 -21.53
CA ARG A 170 -5.38 -10.63 -20.23
C ARG A 170 -5.30 -9.61 -19.12
N ARG A 171 -5.84 -9.92 -17.94
CA ARG A 171 -5.56 -9.14 -16.74
C ARG A 171 -4.11 -9.32 -16.32
N ILE A 172 -3.43 -8.23 -15.94
CA ILE A 172 -2.01 -8.25 -15.60
C ILE A 172 -1.69 -9.20 -14.43
N ASN A 173 -2.62 -9.37 -13.47
CA ASN A 173 -2.43 -10.23 -12.30
C ASN A 173 -2.37 -11.74 -12.62
N THR A 174 -2.60 -12.13 -13.87
CA THR A 174 -2.51 -13.52 -14.32
C THR A 174 -1.20 -13.81 -15.07
N VAL A 175 -0.41 -12.78 -15.39
CA VAL A 175 0.77 -12.91 -16.24
C VAL A 175 1.90 -13.66 -15.55
N ASP A 176 2.17 -13.33 -14.29
CA ASP A 176 3.21 -13.97 -13.49
C ASP A 176 2.97 -15.50 -13.36
N CYS A 177 1.78 -15.88 -12.91
CA CYS A 177 1.40 -17.30 -12.84
C CYS A 177 1.42 -17.99 -14.22
N LEU A 178 1.06 -17.28 -15.29
CA LEU A 178 1.14 -17.85 -16.63
C LEU A 178 2.59 -18.18 -17.01
N GLY A 179 3.53 -17.25 -16.80
CA GLY A 179 4.93 -17.43 -17.15
C GLY A 179 5.54 -18.65 -16.45
N GLU A 180 5.24 -18.84 -15.16
CA GLU A 180 5.66 -20.03 -14.41
C GLU A 180 5.05 -21.32 -15.02
N ARG A 181 3.75 -21.29 -15.26
CA ARG A 181 3.02 -22.48 -15.73
C ARG A 181 3.45 -22.96 -17.12
N ILE A 182 3.83 -22.03 -18.01
CA ILE A 182 4.27 -22.39 -19.38
C ILE A 182 5.78 -22.62 -19.48
N GLY A 183 6.52 -22.51 -18.35
CA GLY A 183 7.98 -22.59 -18.35
C GLY A 183 8.64 -21.48 -19.17
N TYR A 184 8.12 -20.25 -19.09
CA TYR A 184 8.68 -19.11 -19.80
C TYR A 184 10.15 -18.90 -19.38
N PRO A 185 11.09 -18.62 -20.30
CA PRO A 185 12.49 -18.36 -19.94
C PRO A 185 12.61 -17.22 -18.92
N GLY A 186 13.13 -17.51 -17.72
CA GLY A 186 13.14 -16.58 -16.57
C GLY A 186 11.84 -16.53 -15.79
N GLY A 187 10.88 -17.42 -16.07
CA GLY A 187 9.66 -17.61 -15.27
C GLY A 187 8.62 -16.51 -15.44
N GLY A 188 7.72 -16.44 -14.46
CA GLY A 188 6.66 -15.45 -14.40
C GLY A 188 7.13 -14.00 -14.37
N PRO A 189 8.14 -13.65 -13.54
CA PRO A 189 8.68 -12.29 -13.51
C PRO A 189 9.21 -11.83 -14.88
N ALA A 190 9.89 -12.68 -15.63
CA ALA A 190 10.41 -12.31 -16.94
C ALA A 190 9.29 -12.03 -17.96
N LEU A 191 8.22 -12.85 -17.98
CA LEU A 191 7.05 -12.60 -18.82
C LEU A 191 6.32 -11.33 -18.42
N LEU A 192 6.24 -11.06 -17.10
CA LEU A 192 5.63 -9.83 -16.58
C LEU A 192 6.48 -8.60 -16.93
N ASN A 193 7.82 -8.70 -16.89
CA ASN A 193 8.72 -7.63 -17.31
C ASN A 193 8.52 -7.27 -18.79
N GLU A 194 8.47 -8.28 -19.65
CA GLU A 194 8.18 -8.05 -21.06
C GLU A 194 6.80 -7.44 -21.29
N THR A 195 5.81 -7.89 -20.54
CA THR A 195 4.44 -7.34 -20.60
C THR A 195 4.42 -5.87 -20.17
N LEU A 196 5.11 -5.49 -19.08
CA LEU A 196 5.21 -4.10 -18.64
C LEU A 196 5.95 -3.22 -19.63
N ARG A 197 7.05 -3.72 -20.18
CA ARG A 197 7.81 -3.03 -21.24
C ARG A 197 6.94 -2.78 -22.47
N TYR A 198 6.16 -3.77 -22.88
CA TYR A 198 5.29 -3.68 -24.06
C TYR A 198 4.16 -2.67 -23.88
N ASN A 199 3.46 -2.70 -22.75
CA ASN A 199 2.24 -1.92 -22.53
C ASN A 199 2.50 -0.56 -21.85
N LEU A 200 3.56 -0.42 -21.04
CA LEU A 200 3.83 0.79 -20.25
C LEU A 200 5.18 1.44 -20.57
N GLY A 201 6.01 0.80 -21.40
CA GLY A 201 7.34 1.30 -21.74
C GLY A 201 8.34 1.27 -20.57
N VAL A 202 8.05 0.57 -19.48
CA VAL A 202 8.90 0.47 -18.30
C VAL A 202 9.31 -0.98 -18.06
N SER A 203 10.57 -1.16 -17.61
CA SER A 203 11.13 -2.46 -17.21
C SER A 203 11.61 -2.39 -15.78
N PHE A 204 11.75 -3.53 -15.12
CA PHE A 204 12.38 -3.66 -13.82
C PHE A 204 13.65 -4.54 -13.94
N GLN A 205 14.59 -4.32 -13.04
CA GLN A 205 15.83 -5.09 -12.95
C GLN A 205 15.69 -6.27 -12.00
N HIS A 206 14.92 -6.06 -10.90
CA HIS A 206 14.74 -7.05 -9.86
C HIS A 206 13.27 -7.20 -9.47
N PHE A 207 12.95 -8.35 -8.89
CA PHE A 207 11.62 -8.57 -8.32
C PHE A 207 11.70 -9.11 -6.89
N ILE A 208 10.63 -8.89 -6.13
CA ILE A 208 10.39 -9.52 -4.84
C ILE A 208 8.94 -10.02 -4.84
N ARG A 209 8.76 -11.32 -4.73
CA ARG A 209 7.45 -11.98 -4.66
C ARG A 209 7.22 -12.48 -3.25
N VAL A 210 6.11 -12.05 -2.63
CA VAL A 210 5.74 -12.40 -1.26
C VAL A 210 4.34 -13.03 -1.26
N ASP A 211 4.17 -14.16 -0.60
CA ASP A 211 2.86 -14.73 -0.33
C ASP A 211 2.26 -14.21 0.98
N LEU A 212 1.04 -14.64 1.31
CA LEU A 212 0.32 -14.16 2.48
C LEU A 212 1.05 -14.50 3.80
N GLN A 213 1.62 -15.70 3.90
CA GLN A 213 2.33 -16.14 5.11
C GLN A 213 3.71 -15.48 5.22
N GLY A 214 4.38 -15.26 4.10
CA GLY A 214 5.62 -14.50 4.05
C GLY A 214 5.44 -13.07 4.53
N PHE A 215 4.35 -12.41 4.13
CA PHE A 215 4.00 -11.07 4.62
C PHE A 215 3.81 -11.05 6.15
N VAL A 216 3.05 -12.01 6.70
CA VAL A 216 2.84 -12.14 8.16
C VAL A 216 4.17 -12.27 8.88
N ARG A 217 5.04 -13.19 8.42
CA ARG A 217 6.37 -13.41 9.04
C ARG A 217 7.26 -12.16 8.98
N ILE A 218 7.24 -11.42 7.88
CA ILE A 218 8.00 -10.17 7.76
C ILE A 218 7.54 -9.16 8.82
N VAL A 219 6.23 -8.94 8.94
CA VAL A 219 5.67 -7.99 9.92
C VAL A 219 5.97 -8.42 11.36
N ASP A 220 5.78 -9.69 11.69
CA ASP A 220 6.05 -10.22 13.04
C ASP A 220 7.54 -10.13 13.40
N THR A 221 8.44 -10.37 12.44
CA THR A 221 9.90 -10.20 12.64
C THR A 221 10.28 -8.76 12.95
N LEU A 222 9.52 -7.77 12.45
CA LEU A 222 9.68 -6.36 12.77
C LEU A 222 9.09 -5.98 14.13
N GLY A 223 8.45 -6.90 14.84
CA GLY A 223 7.76 -6.66 16.10
C GLY A 223 6.41 -5.98 15.93
N GLY A 224 5.76 -6.11 14.78
CA GLY A 224 4.52 -5.44 14.41
C GLY A 224 4.75 -4.07 13.80
N LEU A 225 3.65 -3.43 13.38
CA LEU A 225 3.65 -2.12 12.72
C LEU A 225 2.67 -1.17 13.41
N ASP A 226 3.10 0.06 13.67
CA ASP A 226 2.20 1.13 14.12
C ASP A 226 1.56 1.78 12.89
N VAL A 227 0.30 1.45 12.63
CA VAL A 227 -0.45 1.88 11.45
C VAL A 227 -1.47 2.95 11.83
N ASP A 228 -1.36 4.12 11.21
CA ASP A 228 -2.36 5.17 11.27
C ASP A 228 -3.53 4.83 10.33
N VAL A 229 -4.66 4.42 10.88
CA VAL A 229 -5.90 4.19 10.14
C VAL A 229 -6.62 5.54 10.02
N ASP A 230 -6.69 6.09 8.81
CA ASP A 230 -7.24 7.42 8.54
C ASP A 230 -8.73 7.41 8.19
N GLN A 231 -9.28 6.25 7.82
CA GLN A 231 -10.67 6.05 7.42
C GLN A 231 -11.29 4.88 8.17
N THR A 232 -12.60 4.97 8.44
CA THR A 232 -13.36 3.82 8.92
C THR A 232 -13.33 2.69 7.90
N ILE A 233 -12.95 1.50 8.35
CA ILE A 233 -13.11 0.25 7.60
C ILE A 233 -14.33 -0.45 8.20
N PRO A 234 -15.48 -0.48 7.49
CA PRO A 234 -16.66 -1.22 7.92
C PRO A 234 -16.31 -2.71 8.06
N TYR A 235 -17.16 -3.45 8.80
CA TYR A 235 -16.95 -4.89 8.94
C TYR A 235 -16.85 -5.60 7.59
N ASP A 236 -15.72 -6.22 7.35
CA ASP A 236 -15.42 -7.00 6.16
C ASP A 236 -15.55 -8.48 6.50
N SER A 237 -16.62 -9.11 6.04
CA SER A 237 -16.89 -10.54 6.28
C SER A 237 -15.84 -11.48 5.70
N TYR A 238 -15.06 -11.02 4.70
CA TYR A 238 -13.98 -11.81 4.10
C TYR A 238 -12.72 -11.84 4.96
N THR A 239 -12.38 -10.73 5.61
CA THR A 239 -11.19 -10.62 6.47
C THR A 239 -11.53 -10.67 7.96
N GLY A 240 -12.79 -10.48 8.32
CA GLY A 240 -13.23 -10.32 9.72
C GLY A 240 -12.76 -9.03 10.36
N LEU A 241 -12.40 -8.01 9.56
CA LEU A 241 -11.84 -6.75 10.03
C LEU A 241 -12.93 -5.68 10.16
N ALA A 242 -12.87 -4.91 11.24
CA ALA A 242 -13.57 -3.62 11.38
C ALA A 242 -12.64 -2.68 12.15
N LEU A 243 -12.38 -1.46 11.64
CA LEU A 243 -11.54 -0.46 12.28
C LEU A 243 -12.16 0.92 12.16
N THR A 244 -11.97 1.73 13.19
CA THR A 244 -12.23 3.18 13.17
C THR A 244 -10.93 3.95 12.96
N PRO A 245 -10.98 5.24 12.61
CA PRO A 245 -9.78 6.06 12.56
C PRO A 245 -9.02 6.07 13.90
N GLY A 246 -7.69 5.86 13.83
CA GLY A 246 -6.83 5.79 15.01
C GLY A 246 -5.47 5.19 14.68
N ILE A 247 -4.59 5.09 15.68
CA ILE A 247 -3.28 4.43 15.55
C ILE A 247 -3.38 3.04 16.16
N TYR A 248 -3.04 2.02 15.37
CA TYR A 248 -3.11 0.62 15.76
C TYR A 248 -1.73 -0.04 15.66
N HIS A 249 -1.33 -0.70 16.73
CA HIS A 249 -0.21 -1.62 16.65
C HIS A 249 -0.72 -2.95 16.05
N MET A 250 -0.28 -3.26 14.83
CA MET A 250 -0.72 -4.43 14.08
C MET A 250 0.38 -5.50 14.04
N ASP A 251 0.07 -6.71 14.49
CA ASP A 251 0.84 -7.90 14.16
C ASP A 251 0.68 -8.29 12.68
N GLY A 252 1.36 -9.34 12.24
CA GLY A 252 1.31 -9.76 10.85
C GLY A 252 -0.08 -10.15 10.35
N GLU A 253 -0.87 -10.82 11.19
CA GLU A 253 -2.24 -11.24 10.82
C GLU A 253 -3.19 -10.03 10.70
N LEU A 254 -3.14 -9.09 11.64
CA LEU A 254 -3.96 -7.89 11.60
C LEU A 254 -3.55 -6.99 10.43
N ALA A 255 -2.25 -6.80 10.21
CA ALA A 255 -1.71 -6.06 9.07
C ALA A 255 -2.13 -6.70 7.73
N LEU A 256 -2.13 -8.05 7.64
CA LEU A 256 -2.60 -8.77 6.46
C LEU A 256 -4.09 -8.54 6.21
N LYS A 257 -4.93 -8.59 7.24
CA LYS A 257 -6.36 -8.25 7.14
C LYS A 257 -6.56 -6.82 6.65
N TYR A 258 -5.79 -5.88 7.19
CA TYR A 258 -5.85 -4.45 6.83
C TYR A 258 -5.52 -4.20 5.35
N VAL A 259 -4.44 -4.79 4.81
CA VAL A 259 -4.04 -4.61 3.40
C VAL A 259 -4.90 -5.41 2.41
N ARG A 260 -5.72 -6.36 2.90
CA ARG A 260 -6.62 -7.18 2.07
C ARG A 260 -8.07 -6.74 2.09
N SER A 261 -8.51 -5.99 3.10
CA SER A 261 -9.89 -5.54 3.21
C SER A 261 -10.33 -4.73 1.97
N ARG A 262 -11.56 -4.97 1.50
CA ARG A 262 -12.16 -4.33 0.32
C ARG A 262 -13.43 -3.55 0.64
N MET A 263 -13.83 -3.49 1.92
CA MET A 263 -15.11 -2.90 2.35
C MET A 263 -15.06 -1.36 2.49
N THR A 264 -14.02 -0.70 2.02
CA THR A 264 -14.00 0.74 1.79
C THR A 264 -14.69 1.08 0.47
N THR A 265 -14.20 1.93 -0.38
CA THR A 265 -14.95 2.39 -1.55
C THR A 265 -14.46 1.80 -2.86
N SER A 266 -13.20 1.33 -2.93
CA SER A 266 -12.61 0.84 -4.19
C SER A 266 -11.39 -0.06 -4.00
N ASP A 267 -11.00 -0.76 -5.08
CA ASP A 267 -9.72 -1.51 -5.14
C ASP A 267 -8.51 -0.57 -5.04
N PHE A 268 -8.69 0.70 -5.37
CA PHE A 268 -7.64 1.74 -5.24
C PHE A 268 -7.35 2.08 -3.78
N ASP A 269 -8.35 2.10 -2.89
CA ASP A 269 -8.14 2.30 -1.44
C ASP A 269 -7.32 1.17 -0.83
N ARG A 270 -7.53 -0.06 -1.30
CA ARG A 270 -6.67 -1.20 -0.95
C ARG A 270 -5.23 -0.94 -1.38
N SER A 271 -5.01 -0.48 -2.59
CA SER A 271 -3.66 -0.17 -3.10
C SER A 271 -2.99 0.96 -2.30
N ARG A 272 -3.75 1.98 -1.86
CA ARG A 272 -3.23 3.04 -0.96
C ARG A 272 -2.79 2.46 0.38
N ARG A 273 -3.59 1.57 1.00
CA ARG A 273 -3.21 0.87 2.24
C ARG A 273 -1.97 0.00 2.07
N GLN A 274 -1.84 -0.70 0.95
CA GLN A 274 -0.64 -1.50 0.64
C GLN A 274 0.61 -0.62 0.54
N GLN A 275 0.55 0.51 -0.17
CA GLN A 275 1.67 1.46 -0.22
C GLN A 275 1.97 2.07 1.16
N LYS A 276 0.93 2.40 1.95
CA LYS A 276 1.08 2.92 3.32
C LYS A 276 1.86 1.92 4.18
N VAL A 277 1.43 0.67 4.20
CA VAL A 277 2.10 -0.39 4.99
C VAL A 277 3.53 -0.64 4.49
N LEU A 278 3.78 -0.64 3.18
CA LEU A 278 5.13 -0.76 2.63
C LEU A 278 6.05 0.38 3.12
N LYS A 279 5.55 1.62 3.14
CA LYS A 279 6.30 2.77 3.68
C LYS A 279 6.56 2.63 5.18
N ILE A 280 5.58 2.14 5.95
CA ILE A 280 5.73 1.90 7.39
C ILE A 280 6.77 0.80 7.65
N ILE A 281 6.75 -0.30 6.89
CA ILE A 281 7.78 -1.37 6.96
C ILE A 281 9.18 -0.78 6.74
N TRP A 282 9.35 0.03 5.70
CA TRP A 282 10.61 0.70 5.43
C TRP A 282 11.05 1.62 6.58
N GLN A 283 10.15 2.49 7.09
CA GLN A 283 10.47 3.37 8.23
C GLN A 283 10.77 2.59 9.51
N GLN A 284 10.02 1.52 9.78
CA GLN A 284 10.27 0.64 10.92
C GLN A 284 11.65 0.00 10.83
N GLY A 285 12.03 -0.48 9.64
CA GLY A 285 13.36 -1.01 9.37
C GLY A 285 14.47 0.00 9.64
N LEU A 286 14.29 1.26 9.25
CA LEU A 286 15.24 2.35 9.56
C LEU A 286 15.27 2.66 11.05
N ARG A 287 14.12 2.77 11.71
CA ARG A 287 14.01 3.05 13.15
C ARG A 287 14.68 1.98 14.00
N LEU A 288 14.55 0.71 13.62
CA LEU A 288 15.17 -0.43 14.29
C LEU A 288 16.64 -0.62 13.89
N ASN A 289 17.19 0.24 13.03
CA ASN A 289 18.53 0.12 12.47
C ASN A 289 18.81 -1.29 11.92
N LEU A 290 17.91 -1.81 11.07
CA LEU A 290 18.00 -3.19 10.58
C LEU A 290 19.04 -3.40 9.50
N VAL A 291 19.57 -2.34 8.89
CA VAL A 291 20.58 -2.47 7.82
C VAL A 291 21.77 -3.36 8.22
N PRO A 292 22.37 -3.23 9.43
CA PRO A 292 23.41 -4.15 9.89
C PRO A 292 22.95 -5.59 10.13
N ARG A 293 21.65 -5.81 10.34
CA ARG A 293 21.07 -7.13 10.62
C ARG A 293 20.51 -7.84 9.38
N ILE A 294 20.62 -7.22 8.22
CA ILE A 294 20.12 -7.83 6.96
C ILE A 294 20.66 -9.24 6.73
N PRO A 295 21.97 -9.56 6.94
CA PRO A 295 22.45 -10.93 6.76
C PRO A 295 21.76 -11.96 7.67
N GLU A 296 21.48 -11.60 8.93
CA GLU A 296 20.75 -12.44 9.89
C GLU A 296 19.28 -12.63 9.43
N LEU A 297 18.64 -11.51 9.06
CA LEU A 297 17.24 -11.50 8.60
C LEU A 297 17.07 -12.24 7.27
N TRP A 298 18.05 -12.18 6.38
CA TRP A 298 18.06 -12.89 5.12
C TRP A 298 17.99 -14.41 5.35
N GLY A 299 18.78 -14.93 6.29
CA GLY A 299 18.73 -16.35 6.68
C GLY A 299 17.41 -16.75 7.32
N THR A 300 16.80 -15.86 8.10
CA THR A 300 15.55 -16.15 8.84
C THR A 300 14.30 -16.03 7.95
N LEU A 301 14.31 -15.08 7.01
CA LEU A 301 13.16 -14.75 6.16
C LEU A 301 13.28 -15.30 4.74
N GLY A 302 14.33 -16.06 4.41
CA GLY A 302 14.58 -16.54 3.05
C GLY A 302 13.40 -17.29 2.42
N ASP A 303 12.60 -17.99 3.24
CA ASP A 303 11.38 -18.69 2.78
C ASP A 303 10.14 -17.79 2.76
N ALA A 304 10.23 -16.52 3.22
CA ALA A 304 9.10 -15.59 3.24
C ALA A 304 8.88 -14.90 1.90
N PHE A 305 9.87 -14.93 1.01
CA PHE A 305 9.81 -14.27 -0.29
C PHE A 305 10.67 -14.99 -1.34
N GLN A 306 10.35 -14.74 -2.60
CA GLN A 306 11.14 -15.17 -3.76
C GLN A 306 11.70 -13.93 -4.46
N THR A 307 12.98 -13.96 -4.82
CA THR A 307 13.64 -12.83 -5.49
C THR A 307 14.83 -13.31 -6.31
N ASP A 308 15.24 -12.50 -7.28
CA ASP A 308 16.51 -12.63 -8.02
C ASP A 308 17.66 -11.83 -7.39
N LEU A 309 17.34 -11.00 -6.35
CA LEU A 309 18.35 -10.25 -5.61
C LEU A 309 19.25 -11.20 -4.82
N GLN A 310 20.55 -10.89 -4.81
CA GLN A 310 21.49 -11.50 -3.89
C GLN A 310 21.60 -10.69 -2.59
N LEU A 311 22.16 -11.27 -1.55
CA LEU A 311 22.31 -10.58 -0.25
C LEU A 311 23.06 -9.25 -0.39
N GLU A 312 24.09 -9.22 -1.25
CA GLU A 312 24.87 -8.02 -1.51
C GLU A 312 24.03 -6.90 -2.13
N ASP A 313 23.13 -7.25 -3.05
CA ASP A 313 22.21 -6.31 -3.69
C ASP A 313 21.25 -5.71 -2.67
N VAL A 314 20.72 -6.55 -1.77
CA VAL A 314 19.79 -6.11 -0.71
C VAL A 314 20.49 -5.17 0.26
N VAL A 315 21.74 -5.45 0.66
CA VAL A 315 22.52 -4.57 1.53
C VAL A 315 22.81 -3.23 0.83
N ALA A 316 23.20 -3.24 -0.44
CA ALA A 316 23.44 -2.02 -1.21
C ALA A 316 22.16 -1.17 -1.36
N LEU A 317 21.04 -1.78 -1.70
CA LEU A 317 19.74 -1.12 -1.80
C LEU A 317 19.27 -0.56 -0.46
N ALA A 318 19.48 -1.28 0.65
CA ALA A 318 19.12 -0.83 1.98
C ALA A 318 19.97 0.36 2.43
N GLN A 319 21.27 0.41 2.07
CA GLN A 319 22.12 1.57 2.31
C GLN A 319 21.62 2.81 1.55
N ILE A 320 21.22 2.65 0.29
CA ILE A 320 20.59 3.73 -0.49
C ILE A 320 19.28 4.15 0.18
N ALA A 321 18.41 3.20 0.50
CA ALA A 321 17.12 3.45 1.12
C ALA A 321 17.24 4.19 2.46
N SER A 322 18.30 3.93 3.24
CA SER A 322 18.57 4.63 4.50
C SER A 322 18.91 6.12 4.34
N GLN A 323 19.29 6.54 3.14
CA GLN A 323 19.60 7.94 2.82
C GLN A 323 18.39 8.70 2.25
N ILE A 324 17.31 7.99 1.89
CA ILE A 324 16.09 8.58 1.34
C ILE A 324 15.27 9.15 2.49
N LYS A 325 14.91 10.42 2.43
CA LYS A 325 14.00 11.03 3.41
C LYS A 325 12.55 10.66 3.07
N PRO A 326 11.65 10.49 4.08
CA PRO A 326 10.25 10.09 3.85
C PRO A 326 9.51 10.98 2.85
N GLN A 327 9.70 12.28 2.91
CA GLN A 327 9.08 13.25 1.99
C GLN A 327 9.57 13.12 0.53
N TYR A 328 10.68 12.43 0.28
CA TYR A 328 11.23 12.16 -1.06
C TYR A 328 10.75 10.83 -1.63
N VAL A 329 9.84 10.14 -0.93
CA VAL A 329 9.17 8.93 -1.44
C VAL A 329 7.84 9.31 -2.07
N LYS A 330 7.79 9.34 -3.39
CA LYS A 330 6.58 9.63 -4.14
C LYS A 330 5.68 8.39 -4.21
N SER A 331 4.37 8.60 -4.06
CA SER A 331 3.36 7.54 -4.20
C SER A 331 2.42 7.89 -5.35
N ARG A 332 2.22 6.94 -6.25
CA ARG A 332 1.28 7.03 -7.38
C ARG A 332 0.50 5.73 -7.52
N LEU A 333 -0.74 5.86 -7.95
CA LEU A 333 -1.58 4.74 -8.35
C LEU A 333 -1.99 4.95 -9.80
N ILE A 334 -2.08 3.87 -10.57
CA ILE A 334 -2.73 3.93 -11.89
C ILE A 334 -4.25 3.89 -11.66
N GLU A 335 -4.87 5.06 -11.62
CA GLU A 335 -6.30 5.26 -11.29
C GLU A 335 -6.88 6.48 -12.04
N GLY A 336 -8.17 6.74 -11.86
CA GLY A 336 -8.85 7.90 -12.43
C GLY A 336 -8.72 7.94 -13.96
N GLU A 337 -8.27 9.07 -14.51
CA GLU A 337 -8.11 9.27 -15.96
C GLU A 337 -7.03 8.38 -16.61
N MET A 338 -6.23 7.67 -15.82
CA MET A 338 -5.23 6.73 -16.33
C MET A 338 -5.83 5.41 -16.77
N VAL A 339 -7.09 5.12 -16.42
CA VAL A 339 -7.77 3.88 -16.78
C VAL A 339 -9.23 4.12 -17.11
N THR A 340 -9.79 3.26 -17.98
CA THR A 340 -11.22 3.23 -18.28
C THR A 340 -11.77 1.84 -18.04
N GLY A 341 -12.87 1.74 -17.28
CA GLY A 341 -13.54 0.46 -17.05
C GLY A 341 -14.15 -0.10 -18.35
N TRP A 342 -13.95 -1.38 -18.60
CA TRP A 342 -14.51 -2.07 -19.75
C TRP A 342 -14.93 -3.50 -19.39
N THR A 343 -16.03 -3.96 -19.98
CA THR A 343 -16.45 -5.35 -19.84
C THR A 343 -16.12 -6.10 -21.14
N THR A 344 -15.29 -7.11 -21.03
CA THR A 344 -14.90 -7.93 -22.17
C THR A 344 -16.09 -8.68 -22.75
N PRO A 345 -16.05 -9.14 -24.03
CA PRO A 345 -17.12 -9.96 -24.60
C PRO A 345 -17.43 -11.25 -23.82
N LYS A 346 -16.47 -11.71 -22.98
CA LYS A 346 -16.65 -12.87 -22.08
C LYS A 346 -17.18 -12.49 -20.69
N GLY A 347 -17.63 -11.24 -20.49
CA GLY A 347 -18.23 -10.75 -19.24
C GLY A 347 -17.22 -10.38 -18.13
N ALA A 348 -15.91 -10.34 -18.39
CA ALA A 348 -14.94 -9.94 -17.40
C ALA A 348 -14.79 -8.41 -17.35
N MET A 349 -14.98 -7.80 -16.16
CA MET A 349 -14.70 -6.38 -15.96
C MET A 349 -13.17 -6.17 -15.84
N VAL A 350 -12.64 -5.24 -16.62
CA VAL A 350 -11.20 -4.93 -16.70
C VAL A 350 -10.98 -3.42 -16.81
N LEU A 351 -9.73 -3.00 -16.68
CA LEU A 351 -9.31 -1.61 -16.80
C LEU A 351 -8.46 -1.45 -18.07
N LEU A 352 -8.92 -0.67 -19.01
CA LEU A 352 -8.14 -0.29 -20.19
C LEU A 352 -7.16 0.82 -19.84
N PRO A 353 -5.85 0.70 -20.17
CA PRO A 353 -4.87 1.73 -19.87
C PRO A 353 -4.99 2.95 -20.79
N ASN A 354 -4.89 4.14 -20.22
CA ASN A 354 -4.57 5.37 -20.95
C ASN A 354 -3.04 5.56 -20.92
N HIS A 355 -2.38 5.17 -22.01
CA HIS A 355 -0.91 5.11 -22.07
C HIS A 355 -0.24 6.46 -21.83
N ASP A 356 -0.81 7.57 -22.33
CA ASP A 356 -0.22 8.89 -22.17
C ASP A 356 -0.26 9.37 -20.72
N ARG A 357 -1.39 9.18 -20.03
CA ARG A 357 -1.54 9.53 -18.61
C ARG A 357 -0.66 8.66 -17.71
N ILE A 358 -0.58 7.36 -17.99
CA ILE A 358 0.31 6.45 -17.25
C ILE A 358 1.77 6.82 -17.49
N ARG A 359 2.16 7.17 -18.71
CA ARG A 359 3.52 7.62 -19.03
C ARG A 359 3.91 8.87 -18.23
N GLN A 360 3.01 9.85 -18.12
CA GLN A 360 3.24 11.05 -17.30
C GLN A 360 3.44 10.69 -15.82
N ALA A 361 2.61 9.80 -15.27
CA ALA A 361 2.74 9.31 -13.90
C ALA A 361 4.10 8.61 -13.68
N LEU A 362 4.52 7.74 -14.59
CA LEU A 362 5.82 7.06 -14.56
C LEU A 362 6.98 8.08 -14.57
N ILE A 363 6.98 9.05 -15.50
CA ILE A 363 8.01 10.10 -15.55
C ILE A 363 8.08 10.85 -14.22
N SER A 364 6.93 11.16 -13.62
CA SER A 364 6.87 11.89 -12.35
C SER A 364 7.54 11.18 -11.18
N LEU A 365 7.65 9.83 -11.22
CA LEU A 365 8.34 9.07 -10.16
C LEU A 365 9.84 9.40 -10.11
N TYR A 366 10.45 9.60 -11.27
CA TYR A 366 11.90 9.85 -11.40
C TYR A 366 12.26 11.33 -11.37
N ALA A 367 11.26 12.22 -11.38
CA ALA A 367 11.51 13.65 -11.30
C ALA A 367 12.20 14.02 -9.97
N PRO A 368 13.07 15.03 -9.94
CA PRO A 368 13.69 15.50 -8.71
C PRO A 368 12.65 15.87 -7.65
N PRO A 369 13.04 15.91 -6.36
CA PRO A 369 12.19 16.41 -5.30
C PRO A 369 11.76 17.84 -5.58
N ASP A 370 10.55 18.19 -5.14
CA ASP A 370 10.08 19.58 -5.19
C ASP A 370 11.02 20.48 -4.35
N GLU A 371 11.42 21.62 -4.88
CA GLU A 371 12.30 22.55 -4.17
C GLU A 371 11.67 23.07 -2.87
N SER A 372 10.35 23.15 -2.81
CA SER A 372 9.63 23.53 -1.60
C SER A 372 9.95 22.61 -0.40
N LEU A 373 10.26 21.32 -0.66
CA LEU A 373 10.65 20.37 0.38
C LEU A 373 12.06 20.65 0.95
N LYS A 374 12.95 21.28 0.16
CA LYS A 374 14.26 21.71 0.67
C LYS A 374 14.08 22.86 1.65
N TRP A 375 13.28 23.85 1.29
CA TRP A 375 13.02 25.03 2.12
C TRP A 375 12.26 24.68 3.40
N LEU A 376 11.34 23.72 3.32
CA LEU A 376 10.69 23.15 4.51
C LEU A 376 11.73 22.58 5.49
N ALA A 377 12.72 21.82 4.96
CA ALA A 377 13.79 21.26 5.77
C ALA A 377 14.76 22.31 6.33
N GLU A 378 15.00 23.39 5.60
CA GLU A 378 15.83 24.53 6.05
C GLU A 378 15.14 25.35 7.14
N GLU A 379 13.81 25.57 7.02
CA GLU A 379 13.02 26.20 8.08
C GLU A 379 13.04 25.42 9.38
N ALA A 380 13.06 24.09 9.32
CA ALA A 380 13.07 23.15 10.45
C ALA A 380 12.07 23.55 11.56
N ALA A 381 10.87 23.98 11.16
CA ALA A 381 9.87 24.53 12.08
C ALA A 381 9.39 23.48 13.07
N LYS A 382 9.36 23.84 14.34
CA LYS A 382 8.77 23.03 15.41
C LYS A 382 7.25 23.23 15.43
N VAL A 383 6.52 22.17 15.15
CA VAL A 383 5.05 22.22 15.03
C VAL A 383 4.40 21.49 16.20
N GLU A 384 3.36 22.08 16.77
CA GLU A 384 2.46 21.47 17.73
C GLU A 384 1.08 21.25 17.08
N ILE A 385 0.49 20.08 17.32
CA ILE A 385 -0.85 19.74 16.82
C ILE A 385 -1.79 19.50 18.01
N LEU A 386 -2.84 20.29 18.12
CA LEU A 386 -3.82 20.22 19.18
C LEU A 386 -5.18 19.76 18.64
N ASN A 387 -5.82 18.83 19.35
CA ASN A 387 -7.13 18.31 19.02
C ASN A 387 -8.23 19.21 19.59
N GLY A 388 -8.87 20.00 18.77
CA GLY A 388 -10.04 20.82 19.07
C GLY A 388 -11.36 20.24 18.54
N THR A 389 -11.35 19.01 17.97
CA THR A 389 -12.53 18.42 17.32
C THR A 389 -13.46 17.70 18.28
N GLY A 390 -12.99 17.34 19.47
CA GLY A 390 -13.68 16.44 20.40
C GLY A 390 -13.66 14.95 19.98
N VAL A 391 -13.14 14.61 18.81
CA VAL A 391 -13.03 13.22 18.34
C VAL A 391 -11.64 12.70 18.71
N PRO A 392 -11.50 11.57 19.43
CA PRO A 392 -10.21 10.99 19.76
C PRO A 392 -9.31 10.75 18.56
N GLU A 393 -8.00 10.65 18.77
CA GLU A 393 -6.96 10.30 17.80
C GLU A 393 -6.75 11.28 16.62
N ARG A 394 -7.58 12.32 16.43
CA ARG A 394 -7.49 13.25 15.30
C ARG A 394 -6.13 13.95 15.20
N ALA A 395 -5.60 14.45 16.33
CA ALA A 395 -4.30 15.11 16.34
C ALA A 395 -3.15 14.14 16.07
N ALA A 396 -3.24 12.90 16.57
CA ALA A 396 -2.26 11.86 16.31
C ALA A 396 -2.21 11.48 14.82
N LEU A 397 -3.36 11.33 14.17
CA LEU A 397 -3.48 11.06 12.73
C LEU A 397 -2.93 12.21 11.88
N ALA A 398 -3.27 13.46 12.23
CA ALA A 398 -2.71 14.63 11.56
C ALA A 398 -1.19 14.68 11.69
N ALA A 399 -0.67 14.43 12.90
CA ALA A 399 0.75 14.42 13.16
C ALA A 399 1.48 13.31 12.37
N ALA A 400 0.93 12.11 12.28
CA ALA A 400 1.48 11.02 11.49
C ALA A 400 1.58 11.42 10.01
N ARG A 401 0.51 11.98 9.44
CA ARG A 401 0.47 12.48 8.07
C ARG A 401 1.51 13.56 7.83
N LEU A 402 1.60 14.56 8.72
CA LEU A 402 2.52 15.69 8.58
C LEU A 402 4.00 15.25 8.68
N ARG A 403 4.31 14.27 9.52
CA ARG A 403 5.66 13.69 9.60
C ARG A 403 6.07 13.02 8.29
N TRP A 404 5.14 12.41 7.57
CA TRP A 404 5.37 11.89 6.21
C TRP A 404 5.74 12.97 5.22
N GLU A 405 5.17 14.16 5.38
CA GLU A 405 5.46 15.33 4.56
C GLU A 405 6.76 16.05 4.96
N GLY A 406 7.50 15.51 5.92
CA GLY A 406 8.78 16.06 6.41
C GLY A 406 8.62 17.19 7.41
N ILE A 407 7.41 17.40 7.95
CA ILE A 407 7.15 18.43 8.98
C ILE A 407 7.52 17.90 10.36
N GLN A 408 8.29 18.68 11.11
CA GLN A 408 8.73 18.31 12.45
C GLN A 408 7.65 18.58 13.49
N VAL A 409 6.76 17.61 13.70
CA VAL A 409 5.75 17.65 14.77
C VAL A 409 6.37 17.17 16.07
N ILE A 410 6.57 18.10 17.03
CA ILE A 410 7.22 17.83 18.32
C ILE A 410 6.22 17.57 19.46
N THR A 411 5.00 18.12 19.36
CA THR A 411 3.97 17.98 20.38
C THR A 411 2.62 17.63 19.77
N VAL A 412 1.92 16.70 20.38
CA VAL A 412 0.54 16.33 20.04
C VAL A 412 -0.28 16.36 21.34
N GLY A 413 -1.39 17.08 21.37
CA GLY A 413 -2.19 17.27 22.58
C GLY A 413 -3.64 17.61 22.32
N PHE A 414 -4.31 18.08 23.36
CA PHE A 414 -5.68 18.59 23.30
C PHE A 414 -5.65 20.12 23.27
N ALA A 415 -6.59 20.71 22.53
CA ALA A 415 -6.83 22.14 22.58
C ALA A 415 -7.50 22.54 23.93
N ASP A 416 -7.60 23.84 24.20
CA ASP A 416 -8.27 24.41 25.36
C ASP A 416 -9.78 24.08 25.41
N ARG A 417 -10.36 23.76 24.25
CA ARG A 417 -11.74 23.31 24.07
C ARG A 417 -11.86 22.29 22.94
N ALA A 418 -12.98 21.57 22.90
CA ALA A 418 -13.21 20.44 21.99
C ALA A 418 -14.30 20.71 20.92
N ASP A 419 -14.57 21.97 20.64
CA ASP A 419 -15.67 22.42 19.77
C ASP A 419 -15.23 23.42 18.70
N TYR A 420 -13.95 23.40 18.31
CA TYR A 420 -13.47 24.21 17.19
C TYR A 420 -14.17 23.78 15.90
N GLU A 421 -14.84 24.75 15.24
CA GLU A 421 -15.50 24.49 13.96
C GLU A 421 -14.49 24.37 12.83
N HIS A 422 -13.46 25.23 12.84
CA HIS A 422 -12.46 25.33 11.81
C HIS A 422 -11.06 25.04 12.33
N THR A 423 -10.28 24.37 11.49
CA THR A 423 -8.85 24.17 11.73
C THR A 423 -8.12 25.50 11.58
N VAL A 424 -7.27 25.84 12.55
CA VAL A 424 -6.52 27.09 12.59
C VAL A 424 -5.02 26.80 12.67
N ILE A 425 -4.23 27.54 11.88
CA ILE A 425 -2.78 27.52 11.94
C ILE A 425 -2.33 28.88 12.55
N ILE A 426 -1.61 28.82 13.67
CA ILE A 426 -1.04 29.99 14.33
C ILE A 426 0.46 29.95 14.17
N ASN A 427 1.01 30.91 13.44
CA ASN A 427 2.44 31.04 13.20
C ASN A 427 3.03 32.07 14.17
N TYR A 428 3.88 31.63 15.10
CA TYR A 428 4.59 32.49 16.06
C TYR A 428 5.97 32.92 15.56
N SER A 429 6.34 32.52 14.34
CA SER A 429 7.68 32.72 13.75
C SER A 429 7.59 33.45 12.40
N ASN A 430 8.77 33.74 11.81
CA ASN A 430 8.86 34.32 10.47
C ASN A 430 8.92 33.25 9.35
N LYS A 431 8.55 32.00 9.65
CA LYS A 431 8.60 30.91 8.70
C LYS A 431 7.43 30.99 7.73
N VAL A 432 7.69 30.79 6.44
CA VAL A 432 6.70 31.00 5.37
C VAL A 432 6.30 29.68 4.69
N TYR A 433 7.26 28.80 4.49
CA TYR A 433 7.03 27.55 3.75
C TYR A 433 6.29 26.50 4.58
N THR A 434 6.60 26.40 5.89
CA THR A 434 5.93 25.42 6.76
C THR A 434 4.45 25.73 6.97
N PRO A 435 4.01 26.98 7.26
CA PRO A 435 2.57 27.28 7.34
C PRO A 435 1.82 27.01 6.02
N ALA A 436 2.43 27.36 4.89
CA ALA A 436 1.83 27.10 3.56
C ALA A 436 1.70 25.59 3.29
N ARG A 437 2.72 24.79 3.65
CA ARG A 437 2.66 23.34 3.50
C ARG A 437 1.64 22.70 4.43
N LEU A 438 1.56 23.16 5.69
CA LEU A 438 0.54 22.72 6.65
C LEU A 438 -0.87 22.99 6.10
N ALA A 439 -1.11 24.20 5.59
CA ALA A 439 -2.39 24.55 5.00
C ALA A 439 -2.75 23.66 3.82
N ALA A 440 -1.82 23.41 2.91
CA ALA A 440 -2.03 22.53 1.74
C ALA A 440 -2.31 21.09 2.14
N VAL A 441 -1.59 20.55 3.13
CA VAL A 441 -1.76 19.16 3.58
C VAL A 441 -3.03 18.96 4.38
N LEU A 442 -3.41 19.92 5.22
CA LEU A 442 -4.58 19.82 6.10
C LEU A 442 -5.86 20.38 5.49
N GLY A 443 -5.77 21.01 4.30
CA GLY A 443 -6.91 21.66 3.64
C GLY A 443 -7.36 22.94 4.35
N VAL A 444 -6.45 23.67 5.01
CA VAL A 444 -6.78 24.90 5.75
C VAL A 444 -6.80 26.10 4.82
N PRO A 445 -7.91 26.86 4.76
CA PRO A 445 -7.99 28.03 3.91
C PRO A 445 -7.16 29.18 4.49
N PRO A 446 -6.70 30.14 3.63
CA PRO A 446 -5.78 31.22 4.01
C PRO A 446 -6.27 32.09 5.17
N GLU A 447 -7.57 32.32 5.30
CA GLU A 447 -8.20 33.11 6.37
C GLU A 447 -8.07 32.48 7.76
N ASN A 448 -7.77 31.18 7.83
CA ASN A 448 -7.55 30.46 9.07
C ASN A 448 -6.07 30.34 9.45
N ILE A 449 -5.18 31.01 8.67
CA ILE A 449 -3.77 31.13 9.01
C ILE A 449 -3.54 32.46 9.70
N ARG A 450 -3.08 32.44 10.96
CA ARG A 450 -2.86 33.62 11.78
C ARG A 450 -1.38 33.83 12.04
N GLN A 451 -0.93 35.08 11.94
CA GLN A 451 0.39 35.46 12.41
C GLN A 451 0.23 36.09 13.80
N GLU A 452 0.84 35.49 14.81
CA GLU A 452 0.81 35.97 16.18
C GLU A 452 2.23 36.07 16.74
N THR A 453 2.42 36.89 17.77
CA THR A 453 3.72 36.99 18.48
C THR A 453 3.52 36.48 19.90
N ASP A 454 4.19 35.38 20.22
CA ASP A 454 4.25 34.84 21.58
C ASP A 454 5.70 34.53 21.92
N PRO A 455 6.41 35.44 22.64
CA PRO A 455 7.80 35.23 23.04
C PRO A 455 8.00 34.04 23.97
N THR A 456 6.93 33.52 24.57
CA THR A 456 6.98 32.37 25.50
C THR A 456 6.72 31.04 24.83
N SER A 457 6.31 31.05 23.56
CA SER A 457 6.02 29.86 22.80
C SER A 457 7.25 28.98 22.63
N GLN A 458 7.11 27.68 22.92
CA GLN A 458 8.17 26.67 22.73
C GLN A 458 8.14 26.08 21.30
N VAL A 459 7.15 26.48 20.49
CA VAL A 459 6.95 26.02 19.12
C VAL A 459 6.88 27.20 18.16
N ASP A 460 7.29 26.95 16.91
CA ASP A 460 7.22 27.96 15.86
C ASP A 460 5.79 28.12 15.34
N ILE A 461 5.06 26.96 15.29
CA ILE A 461 3.70 26.93 14.71
C ILE A 461 2.82 26.01 15.57
N ARG A 462 1.62 26.48 15.87
CA ARG A 462 0.55 25.71 16.50
C ARG A 462 -0.57 25.47 15.50
N VAL A 463 -1.01 24.22 15.40
CA VAL A 463 -2.21 23.85 14.64
C VAL A 463 -3.28 23.38 15.63
N ILE A 464 -4.46 23.96 15.55
CA ILE A 464 -5.64 23.52 16.30
C ILE A 464 -6.60 22.92 15.28
N LEU A 465 -6.84 21.62 15.37
CA LEU A 465 -7.77 20.94 14.48
C LEU A 465 -9.21 21.26 14.83
N GLY A 466 -10.00 21.64 13.84
CA GLY A 466 -11.45 21.85 13.93
C GLY A 466 -12.24 20.66 13.34
N ARG A 467 -13.56 20.74 13.44
CA ARG A 467 -14.48 19.71 12.91
C ARG A 467 -14.42 19.54 11.40
N ASP A 468 -13.91 20.54 10.68
CA ASP A 468 -13.65 20.53 9.24
C ASP A 468 -12.45 19.66 8.84
N TYR A 469 -11.61 19.24 9.80
CA TYR A 469 -10.50 18.35 9.49
C TYR A 469 -10.96 16.90 9.24
N HIS A 470 -10.65 16.39 8.05
CA HIS A 470 -10.88 15.00 7.66
C HIS A 470 -9.55 14.30 7.38
N PRO A 471 -9.20 13.20 8.09
CA PRO A 471 -7.92 12.49 7.91
C PRO A 471 -7.67 11.94 6.51
N SER A 472 -8.72 11.76 5.72
CA SER A 472 -8.71 11.15 4.39
C SER A 472 -8.46 12.13 3.24
N HIS A 473 -8.34 13.42 3.51
CA HIS A 473 -8.06 14.47 2.47
C HIS A 473 -6.58 14.73 2.27
#